data_39815c7e6f24f1f099d9e31592cdc892
#
_entry.id   39815c7e6f24f1f099d9e31592cdc892
#
_cell.length_a   1.000
_cell.length_b   1.000
_cell.length_c   1.000
_cell.angle_alpha   90.00
_cell.angle_beta   90.00
_cell.angle_gamma   90.00
#
_symmetry.space_group_name_H-M   'P 1'
#
loop_
_entity.id
_entity.type
_entity.pdbx_description
1 polymer ?
#
loop_
_entity_poly.entity_id
_entity_poly.type
_entity_poly.pdbx_seq_one_letter_code
_entity_poly.pdbx_strand_id
1 'polypeptide(L)'
;MKLAFIAVAAFLYLLLPFHASAQYYERNYDGPNEYWEGDQYRYNDPYSDPQGYDRAPLYEEGAPGSREPSARGGRGSIEIITSEHTLYYTTPSGEQFTYPIAVGREGKQWFGTTRVVSKKEHPEWRPTAEMRRKNPNLPAVVDPGPSNPLGTRALYLADGLLRIHGTNDPSSIGTNASSGCFRMYREDVEELYEMVRAGTPVTVHQ
;
A
#
# COMPACT_ATOMS: atom_id res chain seq x y z
N MET A 1 -2.12 -59.98 50.56
CA MET A 1 -1.32 -59.29 49.56
C MET A 1 -2.24 -58.58 48.58
N LYS A 2 -2.40 -57.27 48.71
CA LYS A 2 -3.20 -56.45 47.79
C LYS A 2 -2.25 -55.52 47.07
N LEU A 3 -2.07 -55.71 45.77
CA LEU A 3 -1.28 -54.84 44.90
C LEU A 3 -2.17 -53.65 44.52
N ALA A 4 -1.69 -52.45 44.86
CA ALA A 4 -2.29 -51.20 44.41
C ALA A 4 -1.66 -50.79 43.06
N PHE A 5 -2.50 -50.66 42.03
CA PHE A 5 -2.11 -50.05 40.73
C PHE A 5 -2.18 -48.54 40.83
N ILE A 6 -1.06 -47.87 40.70
CA ILE A 6 -1.01 -46.41 40.56
C ILE A 6 -1.11 -46.12 39.07
N ALA A 7 -2.21 -45.50 38.65
CA ALA A 7 -2.40 -44.98 37.31
C ALA A 7 -1.73 -43.60 37.22
N VAL A 8 -0.66 -43.50 36.44
CA VAL A 8 -0.04 -42.24 36.08
C VAL A 8 -0.80 -41.68 34.85
N ALA A 9 -1.59 -40.62 35.08
CA ALA A 9 -2.23 -39.87 34.00
C ALA A 9 -1.17 -38.93 33.39
N ALA A 10 -0.69 -39.27 32.20
CA ALA A 10 0.14 -38.38 31.39
C ALA A 10 -0.76 -37.32 30.75
N PHE A 11 -0.65 -36.08 31.20
CA PHE A 11 -1.25 -34.93 30.55
C PHE A 11 -0.42 -34.60 29.30
N LEU A 12 -0.93 -35.02 28.14
CA LEU A 12 -0.39 -34.65 26.85
C LEU A 12 -0.93 -33.24 26.51
N TYR A 13 -0.09 -32.20 26.75
CA TYR A 13 -0.34 -30.87 26.24
C TYR A 13 -0.17 -30.88 24.71
N LEU A 14 -1.30 -30.97 24.00
CA LEU A 14 -1.38 -30.69 22.58
C LEU A 14 -1.14 -29.18 22.37
N LEU A 15 0.09 -28.83 22.01
CA LEU A 15 0.44 -27.55 21.43
C LEU A 15 -0.21 -27.51 20.03
N LEU A 16 -1.46 -27.00 19.96
CA LEU A 16 -2.06 -26.63 18.69
C LEU A 16 -1.35 -25.37 18.21
N PRO A 17 -0.77 -25.37 16.99
CA PRO A 17 -0.30 -24.13 16.41
C PRO A 17 -1.50 -23.21 16.21
N PHE A 18 -1.43 -22.01 16.78
CA PHE A 18 -2.34 -20.93 16.47
C PHE A 18 -2.12 -20.58 14.99
N HIS A 19 -2.89 -21.15 14.12
CA HIS A 19 -3.04 -20.64 12.77
C HIS A 19 -3.95 -19.42 12.89
N ALA A 20 -3.34 -18.23 12.84
CA ALA A 20 -4.08 -17.03 12.53
C ALA A 20 -4.64 -17.24 11.11
N SER A 21 -5.92 -17.59 11.01
CA SER A 21 -6.61 -17.64 9.75
C SER A 21 -6.76 -16.20 9.27
N ALA A 22 -5.90 -15.78 8.34
CA ALA A 22 -6.14 -14.59 7.55
C ALA A 22 -7.49 -14.79 6.86
N GLN A 23 -8.49 -14.01 7.22
CA GLN A 23 -9.77 -14.03 6.55
C GLN A 23 -9.57 -13.40 5.19
N TYR A 24 -9.37 -14.24 4.17
CA TYR A 24 -9.43 -13.83 2.78
C TYR A 24 -10.90 -13.47 2.50
N TYR A 25 -11.17 -12.18 2.39
CA TYR A 25 -12.48 -11.68 1.99
C TYR A 25 -12.54 -11.78 0.46
N GLU A 26 -13.17 -12.83 -0.07
CA GLU A 26 -13.55 -12.87 -1.48
C GLU A 26 -14.62 -11.79 -1.72
N ARG A 27 -14.19 -10.61 -2.15
CA ARG A 27 -15.10 -9.59 -2.69
C ARG A 27 -15.38 -9.94 -4.14
N ASN A 28 -16.62 -10.27 -4.42
CA ASN A 28 -17.11 -10.39 -5.80
C ASN A 28 -17.08 -9.01 -6.46
N TYR A 29 -16.17 -8.82 -7.38
CA TYR A 29 -16.11 -7.65 -8.24
C TYR A 29 -17.11 -7.82 -9.40
N ASP A 30 -18.37 -7.58 -9.13
CA ASP A 30 -19.41 -7.49 -10.15
C ASP A 30 -19.86 -6.03 -10.32
N GLY A 31 -19.27 -5.33 -11.30
CA GLY A 31 -19.86 -4.07 -11.73
C GLY A 31 -18.96 -3.20 -12.61
N PRO A 32 -19.51 -2.63 -13.69
CA PRO A 32 -18.83 -1.62 -14.47
C PRO A 32 -18.65 -0.32 -13.67
N ASN A 33 -17.60 0.42 -14.00
CA ASN A 33 -17.17 1.69 -13.43
C ASN A 33 -18.26 2.80 -13.45
N GLU A 34 -19.25 2.76 -12.56
CA GLU A 34 -20.31 3.77 -12.48
C GLU A 34 -20.11 4.85 -11.40
N TYR A 35 -18.88 5.18 -11.00
CA TYR A 35 -18.67 6.00 -9.79
C TYR A 35 -18.12 7.42 -10.01
N TRP A 36 -18.34 8.05 -11.18
CA TRP A 36 -17.82 9.40 -11.38
C TRP A 36 -18.87 10.42 -11.87
N GLU A 37 -20.14 10.25 -11.53
CA GLU A 37 -21.11 11.35 -11.70
C GLU A 37 -21.06 12.27 -10.47
N GLY A 38 -20.42 13.42 -10.66
CA GLY A 38 -20.70 14.64 -9.96
C GLY A 38 -19.85 14.98 -8.75
N ASP A 39 -18.56 15.30 -8.94
CA ASP A 39 -17.92 16.31 -8.10
C ASP A 39 -16.75 16.95 -8.85
N GLN A 40 -16.94 18.18 -9.29
CA GLN A 40 -15.87 19.02 -9.82
C GLN A 40 -15.04 19.54 -8.64
N TYR A 41 -14.12 18.73 -8.11
CA TYR A 41 -13.15 19.23 -7.16
C TYR A 41 -12.02 19.96 -7.88
N ARG A 42 -12.06 21.27 -7.91
CA ARG A 42 -10.89 22.11 -8.11
C ARG A 42 -10.07 22.07 -6.82
N TYR A 43 -9.07 21.21 -6.77
CA TYR A 43 -8.12 21.17 -5.67
C TYR A 43 -6.91 22.07 -6.03
N ASN A 44 -6.73 23.14 -5.28
CA ASN A 44 -5.50 23.92 -5.28
C ASN A 44 -4.49 23.21 -4.38
N ASP A 45 -3.60 22.42 -4.97
CA ASP A 45 -2.51 21.76 -4.27
C ASP A 45 -1.38 22.76 -3.99
N PRO A 46 -1.11 23.13 -2.72
CA PRO A 46 -0.01 24.03 -2.38
C PRO A 46 1.38 23.41 -2.61
N TYR A 47 1.46 22.12 -2.96
CA TYR A 47 2.70 21.39 -3.21
C TYR A 47 2.89 20.98 -4.66
N SER A 48 2.11 21.49 -5.61
CA SER A 48 2.37 21.29 -7.02
C SER A 48 3.65 22.02 -7.41
N ASP A 49 4.74 21.26 -7.61
CA ASP A 49 5.99 21.79 -8.13
C ASP A 49 5.77 22.28 -9.57
N PRO A 50 5.96 23.60 -9.87
CA PRO A 50 5.82 24.14 -11.21
C PRO A 50 6.78 23.51 -12.23
N GLN A 51 7.81 22.81 -11.79
CA GLN A 51 8.79 22.13 -12.63
C GLN A 51 8.47 20.66 -12.88
N GLY A 52 7.34 20.14 -12.35
CA GLY A 52 6.78 18.87 -12.78
C GLY A 52 7.54 17.61 -12.36
N TYR A 53 8.37 17.68 -11.36
CA TYR A 53 8.96 16.51 -10.74
C TYR A 53 8.18 16.15 -9.50
N ASP A 54 7.55 14.98 -9.52
CA ASP A 54 7.00 14.32 -8.32
C ASP A 54 8.14 13.98 -7.35
N ARG A 55 8.74 14.97 -6.73
CA ARG A 55 9.58 14.74 -5.57
C ARG A 55 8.63 14.58 -4.39
N ALA A 56 8.64 13.42 -3.77
CA ALA A 56 8.19 13.34 -2.39
C ALA A 56 8.84 14.51 -1.64
N PRO A 57 8.11 15.28 -0.84
CA PRO A 57 8.70 16.40 -0.11
C PRO A 57 9.94 15.88 0.61
N LEU A 58 11.11 16.50 0.32
CA LEU A 58 12.34 16.23 1.04
C LEU A 58 12.06 16.64 2.49
N TYR A 59 11.83 15.66 3.33
CA TYR A 59 11.84 15.89 4.77
C TYR A 59 13.27 16.25 5.13
N GLU A 60 13.54 17.53 5.41
CA GLU A 60 14.80 17.95 5.99
C GLU A 60 14.93 17.26 7.36
N GLU A 61 15.81 16.29 7.42
CA GLU A 61 16.23 15.66 8.66
C GLU A 61 16.99 16.72 9.45
N GLY A 62 16.33 17.36 10.43
CA GLY A 62 17.03 18.25 11.34
C GLY A 62 16.44 19.61 11.65
N ALA A 63 15.18 19.90 11.35
CA ALA A 63 14.57 21.11 11.90
C ALA A 63 14.47 20.99 13.44
N PRO A 64 15.17 21.85 14.24
CA PRO A 64 15.10 21.81 15.69
C PRO A 64 13.71 22.25 16.13
N GLY A 65 12.86 21.31 16.53
CA GLY A 65 11.53 21.58 17.07
C GLY A 65 10.43 20.60 16.72
N SER A 66 10.62 19.68 15.77
CA SER A 66 9.67 18.60 15.54
C SER A 66 9.87 17.54 16.62
N ARG A 67 9.19 17.72 17.76
CA ARG A 67 8.99 16.63 18.71
C ARG A 67 8.35 15.50 17.93
N GLU A 68 9.04 14.36 17.82
CA GLU A 68 8.41 13.11 17.46
C GLU A 68 7.12 12.99 18.27
N PRO A 69 5.94 12.72 17.64
CA PRO A 69 4.75 12.46 18.42
C PRO A 69 5.06 11.25 19.29
N SER A 70 5.08 11.46 20.58
CA SER A 70 5.37 10.43 21.58
C SER A 70 4.58 9.17 21.32
N ALA A 71 5.27 8.06 21.24
CA ALA A 71 4.81 6.72 20.96
C ALA A 71 3.75 6.22 21.97
N ARG A 72 2.50 6.62 21.81
CA ARG A 72 1.34 6.01 22.49
C ARG A 72 0.26 5.52 21.51
N GLY A 73 0.60 5.36 20.25
CA GLY A 73 -0.20 4.65 19.26
C GLY A 73 0.76 4.20 18.19
N GLY A 74 1.08 2.90 18.14
CA GLY A 74 1.90 2.32 17.09
C GLY A 74 1.39 2.71 15.70
N ARG A 75 2.26 2.69 14.69
CA ARG A 75 1.89 3.05 13.30
C ARG A 75 1.46 1.86 12.48
N GLY A 76 1.52 0.65 13.04
CA GLY A 76 1.42 -0.57 12.26
C GLY A 76 2.63 -0.75 11.34
N SER A 77 2.56 -1.70 10.42
CA SER A 77 3.60 -1.95 9.41
C SER A 77 3.00 -2.51 8.13
N ILE A 78 3.63 -2.21 7.01
CA ILE A 78 3.29 -2.78 5.71
C ILE A 78 4.42 -3.74 5.31
N GLU A 79 4.05 -4.94 4.88
CA GLU A 79 4.93 -5.91 4.26
C GLU A 79 4.39 -6.26 2.87
N ILE A 80 5.26 -6.26 1.86
CA ILE A 80 4.90 -6.59 0.48
C ILE A 80 5.77 -7.76 0.04
N ILE A 81 5.11 -8.84 -0.40
CA ILE A 81 5.78 -10.01 -0.99
C ILE A 81 5.44 -10.02 -2.48
N THR A 82 6.42 -9.63 -3.30
CA THR A 82 6.20 -9.42 -4.73
C THR A 82 5.93 -10.71 -5.49
N SER A 83 6.53 -11.83 -5.09
CA SER A 83 6.26 -13.16 -5.67
C SER A 83 4.85 -13.65 -5.39
N GLU A 84 4.23 -13.20 -4.32
CA GLU A 84 2.83 -13.54 -3.96
C GLU A 84 1.83 -12.52 -4.49
N HIS A 85 2.29 -11.38 -5.04
CA HIS A 85 1.45 -10.24 -5.41
C HIS A 85 0.56 -9.77 -4.26
N THR A 86 1.12 -9.74 -3.05
CA THR A 86 0.35 -9.51 -1.83
C THR A 86 0.98 -8.42 -0.96
N LEU A 87 0.13 -7.57 -0.42
CA LEU A 87 0.45 -6.58 0.60
C LEU A 87 -0.23 -6.98 1.91
N TYR A 88 0.54 -7.05 2.98
CA TYR A 88 0.08 -7.27 4.34
C TYR A 88 0.20 -5.97 5.12
N TYR A 89 -0.86 -5.54 5.77
CA TYR A 89 -0.84 -4.45 6.72
C TYR A 89 -1.15 -4.97 8.12
N THR A 90 -0.21 -4.80 9.04
CA THR A 90 -0.42 -5.12 10.45
C THR A 90 -0.68 -3.85 11.22
N THR A 91 -1.84 -3.76 11.87
CA THR A 91 -2.23 -2.61 12.69
C THR A 91 -1.36 -2.51 13.95
N PRO A 92 -1.39 -1.36 14.65
CA PRO A 92 -0.75 -1.23 15.97
C PRO A 92 -1.27 -2.21 17.02
N SER A 93 -2.48 -2.72 16.87
CA SER A 93 -3.09 -3.74 17.75
C SER A 93 -2.68 -5.18 17.40
N GLY A 94 -1.98 -5.38 16.26
CA GLY A 94 -1.57 -6.71 15.79
C GLY A 94 -2.57 -7.39 14.85
N GLU A 95 -3.66 -6.73 14.48
CA GLU A 95 -4.58 -7.22 13.47
C GLU A 95 -3.94 -7.11 12.09
N GLN A 96 -4.11 -8.12 11.23
CA GLN A 96 -3.51 -8.16 9.91
C GLN A 96 -4.56 -8.14 8.80
N PHE A 97 -4.38 -7.23 7.86
CA PHE A 97 -5.14 -7.12 6.62
C PHE A 97 -4.29 -7.57 5.45
N THR A 98 -4.92 -8.19 4.46
CA THR A 98 -4.24 -8.77 3.29
C THR A 98 -4.89 -8.27 2.03
N TYR A 99 -4.07 -7.75 1.09
CA TYR A 99 -4.55 -7.16 -0.15
C TYR A 99 -3.81 -7.74 -1.36
N PRO A 100 -4.51 -8.15 -2.41
CA PRO A 100 -3.89 -8.48 -3.69
C PRO A 100 -3.41 -7.20 -4.37
N ILE A 101 -2.22 -7.25 -4.97
CA ILE A 101 -1.60 -6.09 -5.61
C ILE A 101 -1.01 -6.42 -6.97
N ALA A 102 -0.82 -5.40 -7.82
CA ALA A 102 0.13 -5.50 -8.93
C ALA A 102 1.48 -4.91 -8.50
N VAL A 103 2.56 -5.54 -8.97
CA VAL A 103 3.93 -5.15 -8.65
C VAL A 103 4.70 -4.71 -9.91
N GLY A 104 5.92 -4.25 -9.72
CA GLY A 104 6.81 -3.89 -10.83
C GLY A 104 7.06 -5.05 -11.78
N ARG A 105 7.02 -4.78 -13.10
CA ARG A 105 7.47 -5.76 -14.09
C ARG A 105 8.95 -6.07 -13.91
N GLU A 106 9.42 -7.13 -14.54
CA GLU A 106 10.83 -7.52 -14.50
C GLU A 106 11.77 -6.34 -14.79
N GLY A 107 12.82 -6.21 -13.97
CA GLY A 107 13.76 -5.08 -14.02
C GLY A 107 13.24 -3.75 -13.50
N LYS A 108 12.00 -3.70 -12.96
CA LYS A 108 11.39 -2.52 -12.34
C LYS A 108 10.93 -2.77 -10.91
N GLN A 109 11.22 -3.94 -10.36
CA GLN A 109 10.92 -4.25 -8.97
C GLN A 109 11.91 -3.56 -8.04
N TRP A 110 11.43 -3.16 -6.88
CA TRP A 110 12.21 -2.59 -5.80
C TRP A 110 12.06 -3.46 -4.55
N PHE A 111 13.16 -3.68 -3.85
CA PHE A 111 13.23 -4.47 -2.63
C PHE A 111 13.96 -3.69 -1.55
N GLY A 112 13.56 -3.85 -0.31
CA GLY A 112 14.19 -3.18 0.82
C GLY A 112 13.19 -2.67 1.84
N THR A 113 13.62 -1.75 2.69
CA THR A 113 12.81 -1.13 3.74
C THR A 113 12.71 0.37 3.49
N THR A 114 11.51 0.89 3.57
CA THR A 114 11.17 2.30 3.42
C THR A 114 10.08 2.70 4.40
N ARG A 115 9.44 3.83 4.21
CA ARG A 115 8.30 4.29 5.00
C ARG A 115 7.35 5.14 4.17
N VAL A 116 6.10 5.21 4.59
CA VAL A 116 5.15 6.18 4.06
C VAL A 116 5.57 7.59 4.51
N VAL A 117 5.74 8.53 3.57
CA VAL A 117 6.09 9.92 3.88
C VAL A 117 4.90 10.86 3.77
N SER A 118 3.98 10.59 2.85
CA SER A 118 2.76 11.37 2.67
C SER A 118 1.65 10.53 2.05
N LYS A 119 0.43 11.06 2.10
CA LYS A 119 -0.76 10.43 1.52
C LYS A 119 -1.54 11.49 0.76
N LYS A 120 -2.18 11.11 -0.35
CA LYS A 120 -3.02 12.02 -1.12
C LYS A 120 -4.31 11.32 -1.56
N GLU A 121 -5.43 12.01 -1.33
CA GLU A 121 -6.71 11.66 -1.93
C GLU A 121 -6.80 12.30 -3.32
N HIS A 122 -7.40 11.59 -4.25
CA HIS A 122 -7.59 12.06 -5.62
C HIS A 122 -6.31 12.66 -6.23
N PRO A 123 -5.21 11.87 -6.30
CA PRO A 123 -3.92 12.37 -6.78
C PRO A 123 -3.98 12.70 -8.27
N GLU A 124 -3.30 13.75 -8.70
CA GLU A 124 -2.94 13.92 -10.12
C GLU A 124 -1.86 12.92 -10.50
N TRP A 125 -1.92 12.43 -11.72
CA TRP A 125 -0.84 11.63 -12.27
C TRP A 125 0.01 12.44 -13.25
N ARG A 126 1.32 12.45 -13.01
CA ARG A 126 2.30 13.06 -13.90
C ARG A 126 3.25 11.98 -14.41
N PRO A 127 3.23 11.65 -15.71
CA PRO A 127 4.14 10.66 -16.27
C PRO A 127 5.59 11.15 -16.16
N THR A 128 6.48 10.25 -15.79
CA THR A 128 7.91 10.55 -15.69
C THR A 128 8.50 10.93 -17.03
N ALA A 129 9.65 11.60 -17.04
CA ALA A 129 10.39 11.92 -18.27
C ALA A 129 10.70 10.67 -19.10
N GLU A 130 11.00 9.52 -18.43
CA GLU A 130 11.23 8.25 -19.12
C GLU A 130 9.96 7.74 -19.81
N MET A 131 8.79 7.82 -19.14
CA MET A 131 7.50 7.43 -19.73
C MET A 131 7.19 8.27 -20.96
N ARG A 132 7.37 9.59 -20.89
CA ARG A 132 7.15 10.49 -22.03
C ARG A 132 8.13 10.27 -23.18
N ARG A 133 9.39 9.90 -22.89
CA ARG A 133 10.34 9.51 -23.96
C ARG A 133 9.89 8.25 -24.69
N LYS A 134 9.31 7.27 -23.95
CA LYS A 134 8.79 6.02 -24.54
C LYS A 134 7.47 6.22 -25.28
N ASN A 135 6.64 7.12 -24.80
CA ASN A 135 5.37 7.48 -25.42
C ASN A 135 5.19 9.02 -25.38
N PRO A 136 5.59 9.72 -26.45
CA PRO A 136 5.45 11.18 -26.54
C PRO A 136 4.02 11.70 -26.51
N ASN A 137 3.01 10.83 -26.75
CA ASN A 137 1.60 11.19 -26.73
C ASN A 137 0.99 11.19 -25.30
N LEU A 138 1.77 10.82 -24.26
CA LEU A 138 1.28 10.93 -22.90
C LEU A 138 1.05 12.39 -22.52
N PRO A 139 -0.10 12.71 -21.90
CA PRO A 139 -0.38 14.04 -21.40
C PRO A 139 0.65 14.44 -20.35
N ALA A 140 0.88 15.75 -20.18
CA ALA A 140 1.78 16.24 -19.13
C ALA A 140 1.22 15.93 -17.73
N VAL A 141 -0.10 15.97 -17.60
CA VAL A 141 -0.85 15.71 -16.36
C VAL A 141 -2.12 14.97 -16.70
N VAL A 142 -2.54 14.04 -15.85
CA VAL A 142 -3.89 13.49 -15.82
C VAL A 142 -4.52 13.87 -14.49
N ASP A 143 -5.60 14.64 -14.56
CA ASP A 143 -6.37 15.04 -13.39
C ASP A 143 -7.00 13.83 -12.66
N PRO A 144 -7.43 14.01 -11.40
CA PRO A 144 -8.23 12.99 -10.71
C PRO A 144 -9.45 12.58 -11.54
N GLY A 145 -9.70 11.28 -11.62
CA GLY A 145 -10.83 10.78 -12.40
C GLY A 145 -10.65 9.34 -12.86
N PRO A 146 -11.63 8.79 -13.59
CA PRO A 146 -11.64 7.38 -14.01
C PRO A 146 -10.43 6.99 -14.88
N SER A 147 -9.87 7.94 -15.62
CA SER A 147 -8.71 7.72 -16.50
C SER A 147 -7.36 7.83 -15.77
N ASN A 148 -7.37 8.23 -14.49
CA ASN A 148 -6.12 8.44 -13.74
C ASN A 148 -5.50 7.11 -13.31
N PRO A 149 -4.25 6.80 -13.73
CA PRO A 149 -3.59 5.54 -13.38
C PRO A 149 -3.32 5.34 -11.89
N LEU A 150 -3.35 6.40 -11.07
CA LEU A 150 -3.15 6.31 -9.63
C LEU A 150 -4.45 5.98 -8.87
N GLY A 151 -5.59 6.02 -9.54
CA GLY A 151 -6.88 5.79 -8.89
C GLY A 151 -7.26 6.90 -7.91
N THR A 152 -7.92 6.53 -6.82
CA THR A 152 -8.52 7.47 -5.86
C THR A 152 -7.62 7.85 -4.71
N ARG A 153 -6.60 7.04 -4.40
CA ARG A 153 -5.69 7.22 -3.26
C ARG A 153 -4.26 6.88 -3.64
N ALA A 154 -3.31 7.60 -3.06
CA ALA A 154 -1.89 7.28 -3.15
C ALA A 154 -1.18 7.49 -1.82
N LEU A 155 -0.31 6.53 -1.45
CA LEU A 155 0.64 6.59 -0.35
C LEU A 155 2.03 6.71 -0.97
N TYR A 156 2.72 7.82 -0.69
CA TYR A 156 4.05 8.09 -1.20
C TYR A 156 5.09 7.52 -0.25
N LEU A 157 6.09 6.85 -0.78
CA LEU A 157 7.16 6.22 -0.01
C LEU A 157 8.44 7.06 -0.06
N ALA A 158 9.31 6.91 0.92
CA ALA A 158 10.54 7.71 1.02
C ALA A 158 11.53 7.46 -0.12
N ASP A 159 11.41 6.35 -0.84
CA ASP A 159 12.31 5.97 -1.92
C ASP A 159 11.81 6.47 -3.27
N GLY A 160 12.19 7.69 -3.60
CA GLY A 160 12.01 8.29 -4.92
C GLY A 160 10.54 8.39 -5.35
N LEU A 161 10.22 7.75 -6.49
CA LEU A 161 8.87 7.78 -7.07
C LEU A 161 8.01 6.56 -6.68
N LEU A 162 8.43 5.79 -5.66
CA LEU A 162 7.73 4.58 -5.23
C LEU A 162 6.42 4.95 -4.50
N ARG A 163 5.32 4.30 -4.88
CA ARG A 163 3.99 4.55 -4.32
C ARG A 163 3.22 3.24 -4.14
N ILE A 164 2.32 3.24 -3.16
CA ILE A 164 1.19 2.32 -3.08
C ILE A 164 -0.04 3.14 -3.50
N HIS A 165 -0.79 2.71 -4.52
CA HIS A 165 -1.86 3.53 -5.08
C HIS A 165 -2.97 2.67 -5.71
N GLY A 166 -4.12 3.25 -5.94
CA GLY A 166 -5.20 2.62 -6.69
C GLY A 166 -4.83 2.35 -8.14
N THR A 167 -5.80 1.97 -8.95
CA THR A 167 -5.59 1.78 -10.39
C THR A 167 -6.86 2.10 -11.17
N ASN A 168 -6.69 2.53 -12.43
CA ASN A 168 -7.75 2.57 -13.44
C ASN A 168 -7.79 1.30 -14.31
N ASP A 169 -6.93 0.33 -13.99
CA ASP A 169 -6.85 -0.97 -14.67
C ASP A 169 -6.88 -2.10 -13.62
N PRO A 170 -8.06 -2.47 -13.10
CA PRO A 170 -8.22 -3.53 -12.11
C PRO A 170 -7.70 -4.90 -12.58
N SER A 171 -7.73 -5.16 -13.90
CA SER A 171 -7.24 -6.42 -14.47
C SER A 171 -5.74 -6.64 -14.30
N SER A 172 -4.99 -5.58 -13.96
CA SER A 172 -3.55 -5.66 -13.68
C SER A 172 -3.23 -6.23 -12.29
N ILE A 173 -4.18 -6.28 -11.37
CA ILE A 173 -3.96 -6.80 -10.02
C ILE A 173 -3.62 -8.30 -10.08
N GLY A 174 -2.67 -8.74 -9.24
CA GLY A 174 -2.13 -10.09 -9.27
C GLY A 174 -1.05 -10.32 -10.33
N THR A 175 -0.55 -9.26 -11.01
CA THR A 175 0.44 -9.40 -12.08
C THR A 175 1.65 -8.45 -11.92
N ASN A 176 2.70 -8.70 -12.69
CA ASN A 176 3.88 -7.84 -12.82
C ASN A 176 3.64 -6.73 -13.86
N ALA A 177 2.70 -5.82 -13.64
CA ALA A 177 2.25 -4.87 -14.65
C ALA A 177 2.79 -3.44 -14.49
N SER A 178 3.25 -3.06 -13.30
CA SER A 178 3.58 -1.67 -13.01
C SER A 178 4.98 -1.26 -13.49
N SER A 179 5.27 0.03 -13.41
CA SER A 179 6.61 0.59 -13.65
C SER A 179 7.45 0.69 -12.37
N GLY A 180 7.06 -0.03 -11.31
CA GLY A 180 7.77 -0.10 -10.04
C GLY A 180 6.85 0.11 -8.82
N CYS A 181 5.76 0.85 -8.97
CA CYS A 181 4.81 1.09 -7.89
C CYS A 181 3.91 -0.13 -7.60
N PHE A 182 3.21 -0.10 -6.48
CA PHE A 182 2.29 -1.14 -6.05
C PHE A 182 0.86 -0.68 -6.31
N ARG A 183 0.13 -1.40 -7.21
CA ARG A 183 -1.26 -1.07 -7.53
C ARG A 183 -2.19 -1.90 -6.68
N MET A 184 -3.28 -1.28 -6.22
CA MET A 184 -4.34 -1.92 -5.44
C MET A 184 -5.69 -1.73 -6.13
N TYR A 185 -6.64 -2.58 -5.81
CA TYR A 185 -8.03 -2.27 -6.11
C TYR A 185 -8.44 -0.98 -5.42
N ARG A 186 -9.47 -0.33 -5.95
CA ARG A 186 -9.95 0.96 -5.45
C ARG A 186 -10.33 0.89 -3.97
N GLU A 187 -11.18 -0.05 -3.63
CA GLU A 187 -11.70 -0.21 -2.27
C GLU A 187 -10.59 -0.57 -1.29
N ASP A 188 -9.64 -1.39 -1.72
CA ASP A 188 -8.51 -1.84 -0.90
C ASP A 188 -7.58 -0.68 -0.57
N VAL A 189 -7.25 0.17 -1.57
CA VAL A 189 -6.38 1.33 -1.31
C VAL A 189 -7.10 2.40 -0.48
N GLU A 190 -8.42 2.56 -0.63
CA GLU A 190 -9.22 3.46 0.18
C GLU A 190 -9.24 2.99 1.64
N GLU A 191 -9.46 1.70 1.90
CA GLU A 191 -9.40 1.12 3.24
C GLU A 191 -8.00 1.25 3.87
N LEU A 192 -6.96 0.85 3.16
CA LEU A 192 -5.58 0.97 3.63
C LEU A 192 -5.21 2.43 3.92
N TYR A 193 -5.66 3.36 3.09
CA TYR A 193 -5.40 4.79 3.23
C TYR A 193 -5.92 5.32 4.57
N GLU A 194 -7.10 4.92 5.03
CA GLU A 194 -7.65 5.37 6.30
C GLU A 194 -6.85 4.87 7.51
N MET A 195 -6.29 3.67 7.41
CA MET A 195 -5.57 3.03 8.52
C MET A 195 -4.10 3.46 8.62
N VAL A 196 -3.45 3.72 7.49
CA VAL A 196 -2.01 4.02 7.41
C VAL A 196 -1.74 5.49 7.71
N ARG A 197 -0.61 5.77 8.37
CA ARG A 197 -0.14 7.13 8.71
C ARG A 197 1.25 7.37 8.14
N ALA A 198 1.61 8.65 7.97
CA ALA A 198 2.99 9.02 7.68
C ALA A 198 3.93 8.45 8.76
N GLY A 199 5.05 7.91 8.33
CA GLY A 199 6.02 7.20 9.18
C GLY A 199 5.75 5.70 9.32
N THR A 200 4.65 5.14 8.79
CA THR A 200 4.42 3.68 8.76
C THR A 200 5.56 3.01 7.98
N PRO A 201 6.30 2.07 8.59
CA PRO A 201 7.35 1.32 7.90
C PRO A 201 6.77 0.41 6.82
N VAL A 202 7.51 0.27 5.73
CA VAL A 202 7.17 -0.58 4.59
C VAL A 202 8.38 -1.43 4.25
N THR A 203 8.21 -2.75 4.24
CA THR A 203 9.25 -3.69 3.82
C THR A 203 8.78 -4.45 2.59
N VAL A 204 9.64 -4.54 1.58
CA VAL A 204 9.34 -5.20 0.31
C VAL A 204 10.32 -6.35 0.10
N HIS A 205 9.78 -7.54 -0.06
CA HIS A 205 10.50 -8.78 -0.35
C HIS A 205 10.15 -9.32 -1.75
N GLN A 206 11.00 -10.26 -2.20
CA GLN A 206 10.70 -11.03 -3.41
C GLN A 206 9.64 -12.09 -3.13
#